data_e3d41fcaaa095407f98b4835f5650b9c
#
_entry.id   e3d41fcaaa095407f98b4835f5650b9c
#
_cell.length_a   1.000
_cell.length_b   1.000
_cell.length_c   1.000
_cell.angle_alpha   90.00
_cell.angle_beta   90.00
_cell.angle_gamma   90.00
#
_symmetry.space_group_name_H-M   'P 1'
#
loop_
_entity.id
_entity.type
_entity.pdbx_description
1 polymer ?
#
loop_
_entity_poly.entity_id
_entity_poly.type
_entity_poly.pdbx_seq_one_letter_code
_entity_poly.pdbx_strand_id
1 'polypeptide(L)'
;MAIAIIGTGITKFGELWDKNWEDLVQESFSESMKNANIETNDINSCYVGNMNLSRFEGQDHTASRITEILGINKVIRTEAACASSSIALKLAANEIGLSESKGENKIIHVLGFEKMTDRMGGETTNILSGASHFDTEVISGATFPSLYALLATRYLHETGAKEEDLHAIGIKNHKNAMLNEKAMFQKEITLKNFTGNISSPLKLLDCSPISDGSASIIATTEKYAKELGVDYVKLEDIEVVTSSISLAKRKDLLVMDSAKRASEIVYKRLNLTAKDIDLIELHDCFTINEILCLEAAGFAKRGEGYKLVESLKPYDDINKRESPIPYEFNGRKLFANTSGGLKAKGHPVGATGVAQIIEVTNQLLGKCGKRNINPKIGAALNIGGTGGTATFSVLRR
;
A
#
# COMPACT_ATOMS: atom_id res chain seq x y z
N MET A 1 -0.91 20.57 -10.58
CA MET A 1 -0.33 19.92 -11.77
C MET A 1 -0.85 18.48 -11.75
N ALA A 2 -1.70 18.10 -12.68
CA ALA A 2 -2.34 16.77 -12.65
C ALA A 2 -1.47 15.76 -13.43
N ILE A 3 -1.05 14.72 -12.75
CA ILE A 3 -0.33 13.57 -13.32
C ILE A 3 -1.36 12.54 -13.76
N ALA A 4 -1.27 12.06 -14.99
CA ALA A 4 -2.13 11.02 -15.53
C ALA A 4 -1.47 9.65 -15.40
N ILE A 5 -2.14 8.71 -14.74
CA ILE A 5 -1.80 7.29 -14.73
C ILE A 5 -2.53 6.67 -15.92
N ILE A 6 -1.77 6.20 -16.92
CA ILE A 6 -2.30 5.71 -18.21
C ILE A 6 -2.21 4.18 -18.34
N GLY A 7 -1.40 3.52 -17.53
CA GLY A 7 -1.24 2.07 -17.55
C GLY A 7 -0.95 1.50 -16.17
N THR A 8 -1.47 0.31 -15.91
CA THR A 8 -1.28 -0.42 -14.65
C THR A 8 -0.97 -1.88 -14.95
N GLY A 9 -0.08 -2.48 -14.16
CA GLY A 9 0.24 -3.90 -14.23
C GLY A 9 0.59 -4.43 -12.84
N ILE A 10 0.11 -5.61 -12.48
CA ILE A 10 0.35 -6.20 -11.17
C ILE A 10 0.37 -7.73 -11.27
N THR A 11 1.40 -8.36 -10.72
CA THR A 11 1.43 -9.81 -10.59
C THR A 11 0.39 -10.30 -9.60
N LYS A 12 0.05 -11.56 -9.60
CA LYS A 12 -0.54 -12.19 -8.42
C LYS A 12 0.46 -12.07 -7.27
N PHE A 13 -0.01 -11.74 -6.07
CA PHE A 13 0.82 -11.77 -4.87
C PHE A 13 0.73 -13.14 -4.22
N GLY A 14 1.84 -13.64 -3.66
CA GLY A 14 1.86 -14.96 -3.05
C GLY A 14 3.27 -15.49 -2.79
N GLU A 15 3.36 -16.76 -2.47
CA GLU A 15 4.60 -17.53 -2.45
C GLU A 15 4.86 -18.03 -3.87
N LEU A 16 5.70 -17.32 -4.63
CA LEU A 16 5.91 -17.53 -6.08
C LEU A 16 7.28 -18.20 -6.32
N TRP A 17 7.46 -19.40 -5.80
CA TRP A 17 8.72 -20.15 -5.85
C TRP A 17 9.12 -20.60 -7.25
N ASP A 18 8.19 -20.61 -8.20
CA ASP A 18 8.38 -20.91 -9.61
C ASP A 18 8.85 -19.71 -10.44
N LYS A 19 8.95 -18.51 -9.82
CA LYS A 19 9.35 -17.26 -10.48
C LYS A 19 10.50 -16.61 -9.74
N ASN A 20 11.50 -16.14 -10.48
CA ASN A 20 12.50 -15.25 -9.93
C ASN A 20 11.97 -13.79 -9.89
N TRP A 21 12.70 -12.88 -9.27
CA TRP A 21 12.29 -11.48 -9.16
C TRP A 21 12.25 -10.77 -10.52
N GLU A 22 13.07 -11.18 -11.49
CA GLU A 22 13.13 -10.63 -12.84
C GLU A 22 11.83 -10.97 -13.61
N ASP A 23 11.33 -12.21 -13.47
CA ASP A 23 10.05 -12.64 -14.04
C ASP A 23 8.89 -11.79 -13.53
N LEU A 24 8.87 -11.50 -12.21
CA LEU A 24 7.84 -10.67 -11.59
C LEU A 24 7.85 -9.25 -12.13
N VAL A 25 9.06 -8.68 -12.29
CA VAL A 25 9.26 -7.35 -12.86
C VAL A 25 8.76 -7.29 -14.30
N GLN A 26 9.15 -8.25 -15.13
CA GLN A 26 8.74 -8.31 -16.54
C GLN A 26 7.23 -8.49 -16.70
N GLU A 27 6.60 -9.34 -15.87
CA GLU A 27 5.16 -9.57 -15.92
C GLU A 27 4.38 -8.28 -15.65
N SER A 28 4.67 -7.58 -14.53
CA SER A 28 3.97 -6.33 -14.19
C SER A 28 4.26 -5.20 -15.19
N PHE A 29 5.50 -5.10 -15.66
CA PHE A 29 5.90 -4.15 -16.69
C PHE A 29 5.11 -4.37 -17.99
N SER A 30 5.13 -5.60 -18.53
CA SER A 30 4.44 -5.94 -19.77
C SER A 30 2.95 -5.67 -19.70
N GLU A 31 2.30 -5.98 -18.57
CA GLU A 31 0.88 -5.68 -18.35
C GLU A 31 0.64 -4.17 -18.35
N SER A 32 1.48 -3.38 -17.68
CA SER A 32 1.33 -1.92 -17.62
C SER A 32 1.52 -1.25 -18.99
N MET A 33 2.50 -1.71 -19.78
CA MET A 33 2.75 -1.23 -21.14
C MET A 33 1.59 -1.51 -22.08
N LYS A 34 1.07 -2.75 -22.03
CA LYS A 34 -0.11 -3.16 -22.81
C LYS A 34 -1.33 -2.29 -22.46
N ASN A 35 -1.56 -2.02 -21.18
CA ASN A 35 -2.68 -1.21 -20.72
C ASN A 35 -2.54 0.27 -21.08
N ALA A 36 -1.31 0.77 -21.18
CA ALA A 36 -1.00 2.13 -21.66
C ALA A 36 -0.98 2.26 -23.20
N ASN A 37 -0.95 1.14 -23.91
CA ASN A 37 -0.77 1.08 -25.37
C ASN A 37 0.47 1.86 -25.87
N ILE A 38 1.62 1.61 -25.25
CA ILE A 38 2.91 2.24 -25.57
C ILE A 38 4.02 1.18 -25.70
N GLU A 39 5.14 1.58 -26.30
CA GLU A 39 6.33 0.75 -26.45
C GLU A 39 7.44 1.17 -25.47
N THR A 40 8.41 0.28 -25.21
CA THR A 40 9.51 0.55 -24.27
C THR A 40 10.31 1.81 -24.62
N ASN A 41 10.49 2.08 -25.93
CA ASN A 41 11.22 3.26 -26.38
C ASN A 41 10.51 4.59 -26.09
N ASP A 42 9.23 4.57 -25.74
CA ASP A 42 8.48 5.76 -25.37
C ASP A 42 8.80 6.18 -23.92
N ILE A 43 9.39 5.27 -23.11
CA ILE A 43 9.67 5.53 -21.70
C ILE A 43 10.95 6.34 -21.54
N ASN A 44 10.85 7.50 -20.92
CA ASN A 44 11.97 8.40 -20.68
C ASN A 44 12.79 8.03 -19.42
N SER A 45 12.14 7.49 -18.37
CA SER A 45 12.79 7.08 -17.15
C SER A 45 11.93 6.08 -16.35
N CYS A 46 12.59 5.34 -15.46
CA CYS A 46 11.98 4.41 -14.54
C CYS A 46 12.39 4.72 -13.10
N TYR A 47 11.43 4.81 -12.19
CA TYR A 47 11.65 4.89 -10.76
C TYR A 47 11.26 3.57 -10.12
N VAL A 48 12.18 2.97 -9.37
CA VAL A 48 12.03 1.63 -8.80
C VAL A 48 11.99 1.69 -7.29
N GLY A 49 10.90 1.24 -6.68
CA GLY A 49 10.78 1.02 -5.26
C GLY A 49 11.07 -0.44 -4.90
N ASN A 50 12.12 -0.65 -4.12
CA ASN A 50 12.49 -1.96 -3.63
C ASN A 50 13.20 -1.80 -2.28
N MET A 51 12.81 -2.55 -1.28
CA MET A 51 13.36 -2.42 0.06
C MET A 51 14.75 -3.06 0.14
N ASN A 52 14.89 -4.34 -0.13
CA ASN A 52 16.13 -5.01 0.22
C ASN A 52 16.48 -6.24 -0.65
N LEU A 53 16.53 -6.04 -1.98
CA LEU A 53 16.89 -7.10 -2.93
C LEU A 53 18.23 -7.74 -2.58
N SER A 54 19.20 -6.94 -2.11
CA SER A 54 20.54 -7.44 -1.78
C SER A 54 20.53 -8.50 -0.68
N ARG A 55 19.70 -8.34 0.35
CA ARG A 55 19.60 -9.33 1.42
C ARG A 55 18.67 -10.48 1.10
N PHE A 56 17.62 -10.26 0.30
CA PHE A 56 16.71 -11.32 -0.13
C PHE A 56 17.32 -12.18 -1.23
N GLU A 57 17.91 -11.56 -2.26
CA GLU A 57 18.33 -12.24 -3.49
C GLU A 57 19.83 -12.12 -3.78
N GLY A 58 20.59 -11.45 -2.91
CA GLY A 58 22.04 -11.26 -3.09
C GLY A 58 22.39 -10.27 -4.21
N GLN A 59 21.41 -9.51 -4.76
CA GLN A 59 21.62 -8.60 -5.88
C GLN A 59 21.67 -7.15 -5.42
N ASP A 60 22.86 -6.57 -5.44
CA ASP A 60 23.06 -5.12 -5.39
C ASP A 60 22.91 -4.48 -6.77
N HIS A 61 23.06 -3.16 -6.86
CA HIS A 61 23.02 -2.38 -8.11
C HIS A 61 21.72 -2.62 -8.89
N THR A 62 20.61 -2.69 -8.19
CA THR A 62 19.27 -3.01 -8.71
C THR A 62 18.90 -2.18 -9.94
N ALA A 63 19.21 -0.86 -9.95
CA ALA A 63 18.86 0.03 -11.07
C ALA A 63 19.48 -0.44 -12.39
N SER A 64 20.76 -0.83 -12.37
CA SER A 64 21.45 -1.34 -13.58
C SER A 64 20.85 -2.67 -14.07
N ARG A 65 20.52 -3.58 -13.12
CA ARG A 65 19.84 -4.83 -13.49
C ARG A 65 18.46 -4.59 -14.12
N ILE A 66 17.69 -3.63 -13.61
CA ILE A 66 16.40 -3.25 -14.22
C ILE A 66 16.61 -2.68 -15.63
N THR A 67 17.69 -1.91 -15.88
CA THR A 67 18.04 -1.46 -17.24
C THR A 67 18.26 -2.65 -18.18
N GLU A 68 18.99 -3.67 -17.76
CA GLU A 68 19.23 -4.88 -18.55
C GLU A 68 17.92 -5.65 -18.85
N ILE A 69 17.02 -5.73 -17.87
CA ILE A 69 15.76 -6.48 -17.98
C ILE A 69 14.74 -5.75 -18.86
N LEU A 70 14.61 -4.42 -18.69
CA LEU A 70 13.54 -3.65 -19.31
C LEU A 70 13.99 -2.82 -20.53
N GLY A 71 15.28 -2.66 -20.75
CA GLY A 71 15.81 -1.83 -21.84
C GLY A 71 15.66 -0.32 -21.61
N ILE A 72 15.36 0.13 -20.39
CA ILE A 72 15.20 1.56 -20.05
C ILE A 72 16.52 2.10 -19.52
N ASN A 73 17.09 3.12 -20.17
CA ASN A 73 18.45 3.60 -19.86
C ASN A 73 18.55 4.52 -18.62
N LYS A 74 17.45 5.09 -18.16
CA LYS A 74 17.41 5.95 -16.98
C LYS A 74 16.57 5.30 -15.89
N VAL A 75 17.21 4.57 -14.97
CA VAL A 75 16.56 3.89 -13.84
C VAL A 75 17.11 4.42 -12.53
N ILE A 76 16.22 4.75 -11.60
CA ILE A 76 16.55 5.25 -10.27
C ILE A 76 15.84 4.40 -9.22
N ARG A 77 16.63 3.79 -8.31
CA ARG A 77 16.07 3.04 -7.17
C ARG A 77 15.80 3.97 -5.98
N THR A 78 14.69 3.71 -5.31
CA THR A 78 14.29 4.34 -4.05
C THR A 78 14.08 3.30 -2.97
N GLU A 79 14.37 3.67 -1.73
CA GLU A 79 14.17 2.84 -0.55
C GLU A 79 13.52 3.66 0.58
N ALA A 80 12.47 3.14 1.19
CA ALA A 80 11.82 3.62 2.41
C ALA A 80 10.97 2.49 3.01
N ALA A 81 11.58 1.31 3.17
CA ALA A 81 10.90 0.10 3.62
C ALA A 81 9.64 -0.18 2.75
N CYS A 82 8.50 -0.43 3.38
CA CYS A 82 7.24 -0.71 2.67
C CYS A 82 6.69 0.50 1.87
N ALA A 83 7.24 1.71 2.03
CA ALA A 83 6.86 2.91 1.28
C ALA A 83 7.74 3.15 0.04
N SER A 84 8.66 2.25 -0.29
CA SER A 84 9.66 2.44 -1.36
C SER A 84 9.04 2.82 -2.71
N SER A 85 8.01 2.11 -3.18
CA SER A 85 7.41 2.39 -4.48
C SER A 85 6.49 3.62 -4.49
N SER A 86 5.92 4.00 -3.37
CA SER A 86 5.16 5.26 -3.29
C SER A 86 6.07 6.49 -3.31
N ILE A 87 7.29 6.39 -2.77
CA ILE A 87 8.32 7.43 -2.97
C ILE A 87 8.79 7.46 -4.43
N ALA A 88 8.98 6.32 -5.07
CA ALA A 88 9.25 6.23 -6.50
C ALA A 88 8.20 7.01 -7.31
N LEU A 89 6.91 6.83 -6.99
CA LEU A 89 5.80 7.57 -7.61
C LEU A 89 5.91 9.08 -7.36
N LYS A 90 6.24 9.51 -6.14
CA LYS A 90 6.44 10.94 -5.84
C LYS A 90 7.55 11.57 -6.68
N LEU A 91 8.67 10.87 -6.84
CA LEU A 91 9.78 11.36 -7.67
C LEU A 91 9.41 11.39 -9.16
N ALA A 92 8.70 10.38 -9.66
CA ALA A 92 8.16 10.36 -11.01
C ALA A 92 7.21 11.55 -11.25
N ALA A 93 6.29 11.82 -10.32
CA ALA A 93 5.38 12.95 -10.38
C ALA A 93 6.13 14.29 -10.43
N ASN A 94 7.20 14.44 -9.64
CA ASN A 94 8.05 15.64 -9.66
C ASN A 94 8.77 15.81 -11.00
N GLU A 95 9.30 14.72 -11.61
CA GLU A 95 9.95 14.78 -12.93
C GLU A 95 8.95 15.14 -14.02
N ILE A 96 7.75 14.55 -14.03
CA ILE A 96 6.69 14.88 -14.99
C ILE A 96 6.32 16.36 -14.87
N GLY A 97 6.09 16.85 -13.66
CA GLY A 97 5.72 18.23 -13.43
C GLY A 97 6.81 19.24 -13.85
N LEU A 98 8.08 18.91 -13.59
CA LEU A 98 9.21 19.73 -14.04
C LEU A 98 9.30 19.75 -15.58
N SER A 99 9.08 18.63 -16.23
CA SER A 99 9.12 18.53 -17.70
C SER A 99 7.98 19.30 -18.33
N GLU A 100 6.77 19.21 -17.77
CA GLU A 100 5.61 19.98 -18.23
C GLU A 100 5.90 21.48 -18.16
N SER A 101 6.55 21.97 -17.10
CA SER A 101 6.93 23.39 -16.96
C SER A 101 7.91 23.88 -18.01
N LYS A 102 8.65 22.94 -18.64
CA LYS A 102 9.57 23.21 -19.77
C LYS A 102 8.92 22.96 -21.13
N GLY A 103 7.66 22.58 -21.19
CA GLY A 103 6.96 22.22 -22.43
C GLY A 103 7.34 20.85 -22.99
N GLU A 104 7.96 19.98 -22.19
CA GLU A 104 8.37 18.63 -22.57
C GLU A 104 7.30 17.62 -22.13
N ASN A 105 6.95 16.69 -23.02
CA ASN A 105 6.14 15.53 -22.67
C ASN A 105 7.06 14.37 -22.27
N LYS A 106 6.81 13.76 -21.12
CA LYS A 106 7.53 12.56 -20.67
C LYS A 106 6.56 11.48 -20.27
N ILE A 107 6.94 10.24 -20.60
CA ILE A 107 6.30 9.03 -20.08
C ILE A 107 7.27 8.41 -19.08
N ILE A 108 6.81 8.17 -17.87
CA ILE A 108 7.64 7.64 -16.79
C ILE A 108 7.02 6.33 -16.27
N HIS A 109 7.86 5.32 -16.18
CA HIS A 109 7.52 4.05 -15.54
C HIS A 109 7.82 4.12 -14.04
N VAL A 110 6.89 3.64 -13.22
CA VAL A 110 7.09 3.46 -11.78
C VAL A 110 6.87 1.99 -11.44
N LEU A 111 7.89 1.39 -10.87
CA LEU A 111 7.95 -0.02 -10.53
C LEU A 111 8.10 -0.20 -9.02
N GLY A 112 7.39 -1.15 -8.45
CA GLY A 112 7.65 -1.64 -7.11
C GLY A 112 7.68 -3.15 -7.11
N PHE A 113 8.64 -3.77 -6.44
CA PHE A 113 8.71 -5.22 -6.33
C PHE A 113 9.44 -5.66 -5.06
N GLU A 114 9.15 -6.87 -4.61
CA GLU A 114 9.96 -7.58 -3.62
C GLU A 114 9.82 -9.09 -3.83
N LYS A 115 10.92 -9.83 -3.60
CA LYS A 115 10.99 -11.30 -3.60
C LYS A 115 11.50 -11.73 -2.24
N MET A 116 10.64 -12.34 -1.42
CA MET A 116 10.91 -12.57 0.01
C MET A 116 10.76 -14.03 0.44
N THR A 117 10.05 -14.85 -0.36
CA THR A 117 9.64 -16.20 0.09
C THR A 117 10.69 -17.27 -0.16
N ASP A 118 11.77 -16.96 -0.88
CA ASP A 118 12.91 -17.86 -1.10
C ASP A 118 13.85 -17.97 0.14
N ARG A 119 13.55 -17.19 1.18
CA ARG A 119 14.23 -17.22 2.47
C ARG A 119 13.39 -17.88 3.54
N MET A 120 14.03 -18.55 4.49
CA MET A 120 13.34 -19.11 5.65
C MET A 120 12.69 -17.99 6.49
N GLY A 121 11.54 -18.25 7.09
CA GLY A 121 10.74 -17.23 7.78
C GLY A 121 11.49 -16.43 8.85
N GLY A 122 12.40 -17.08 9.60
CA GLY A 122 13.26 -16.39 10.58
C GLY A 122 14.26 -15.43 9.94
N GLU A 123 14.84 -15.79 8.79
CA GLU A 123 15.75 -14.95 8.02
C GLU A 123 14.99 -13.76 7.42
N THR A 124 13.84 -14.00 6.81
CA THR A 124 12.96 -12.95 6.28
C THR A 124 12.56 -11.96 7.36
N THR A 125 12.17 -12.44 8.55
CA THR A 125 11.84 -11.59 9.70
C THR A 125 13.02 -10.71 10.12
N ASN A 126 14.24 -11.27 10.15
CA ASN A 126 15.45 -10.51 10.47
C ASN A 126 15.77 -9.45 9.40
N ILE A 127 15.62 -9.77 8.11
CA ILE A 127 15.82 -8.80 7.02
C ILE A 127 14.85 -7.65 7.16
N LEU A 128 13.55 -7.94 7.36
CA LEU A 128 12.51 -6.94 7.53
C LEU A 128 12.75 -6.05 8.75
N SER A 129 13.19 -6.62 9.88
CA SER A 129 13.49 -5.87 11.11
C SER A 129 14.49 -4.73 10.91
N GLY A 130 15.34 -4.81 9.87
CA GLY A 130 16.26 -3.72 9.50
C GLY A 130 15.57 -2.39 9.18
N ALA A 131 14.25 -2.38 8.95
CA ALA A 131 13.45 -1.15 8.80
C ALA A 131 12.93 -0.58 10.14
N SER A 132 13.43 -1.07 11.27
CA SER A 132 13.22 -0.54 12.63
C SER A 132 14.50 0.09 13.16
N HIS A 133 14.42 0.74 14.33
CA HIS A 133 15.60 1.35 14.93
C HIS A 133 16.57 0.27 15.41
N PHE A 134 17.75 0.17 14.75
CA PHE A 134 18.66 -0.93 14.94
C PHE A 134 19.17 -1.02 16.40
N ASP A 135 19.70 0.08 16.94
CA ASP A 135 20.40 0.09 18.23
C ASP A 135 19.48 -0.13 19.46
N THR A 136 18.18 0.08 19.33
CA THR A 136 17.26 -0.04 20.47
C THR A 136 16.17 -1.08 20.30
N GLU A 137 15.73 -1.33 19.06
CA GLU A 137 14.64 -2.25 18.76
C GLU A 137 15.18 -3.58 18.22
N VAL A 138 15.98 -3.53 17.13
CA VAL A 138 16.49 -4.76 16.50
C VAL A 138 17.45 -5.53 17.41
N ILE A 139 18.42 -4.85 18.02
CA ILE A 139 19.37 -5.49 18.97
C ILE A 139 18.64 -6.12 20.16
N SER A 140 17.52 -5.52 20.60
CA SER A 140 16.68 -6.07 21.68
C SER A 140 15.79 -7.24 21.24
N GLY A 141 15.91 -7.69 19.97
CA GLY A 141 15.12 -8.79 19.42
C GLY A 141 13.70 -8.40 18.98
N ALA A 142 13.39 -7.10 18.86
CA ALA A 142 12.08 -6.66 18.38
C ALA A 142 11.92 -7.00 16.91
N THR A 143 10.75 -7.53 16.58
CA THR A 143 10.28 -7.80 15.22
C THR A 143 9.06 -6.93 14.93
N PHE A 144 8.65 -6.79 13.65
CA PHE A 144 7.43 -6.03 13.33
C PHE A 144 6.18 -6.53 14.07
N PRO A 145 5.93 -7.85 14.18
CA PRO A 145 4.83 -8.33 15.02
C PRO A 145 4.88 -7.82 16.46
N SER A 146 6.06 -7.81 17.10
CA SER A 146 6.18 -7.32 18.48
C SER A 146 6.01 -5.81 18.60
N LEU A 147 6.54 -5.02 17.65
CA LEU A 147 6.37 -3.57 17.64
C LEU A 147 4.90 -3.17 17.44
N TYR A 148 4.19 -3.81 16.53
CA TYR A 148 2.75 -3.57 16.34
C TYR A 148 1.90 -4.14 17.48
N ALA A 149 2.34 -5.19 18.16
CA ALA A 149 1.70 -5.68 19.38
C ALA A 149 1.78 -4.65 20.52
N LEU A 150 2.89 -3.92 20.67
CA LEU A 150 2.99 -2.81 21.61
C LEU A 150 1.96 -1.71 21.29
N LEU A 151 1.79 -1.35 20.01
CA LEU A 151 0.77 -0.39 19.60
C LEU A 151 -0.64 -0.92 19.87
N ALA A 152 -0.92 -2.19 19.57
CA ALA A 152 -2.21 -2.82 19.82
C ALA A 152 -2.52 -2.87 21.33
N THR A 153 -1.55 -3.29 22.16
CA THR A 153 -1.69 -3.32 23.62
C THR A 153 -2.04 -1.94 24.17
N ARG A 154 -1.31 -0.92 23.72
CA ARG A 154 -1.55 0.47 24.12
C ARG A 154 -2.93 0.95 23.68
N TYR A 155 -3.33 0.63 22.44
CA TYR A 155 -4.62 1.02 21.90
C TYR A 155 -5.79 0.39 22.69
N LEU A 156 -5.74 -0.92 22.92
CA LEU A 156 -6.76 -1.63 23.69
C LEU A 156 -6.84 -1.13 25.13
N HIS A 157 -5.70 -0.78 25.73
CA HIS A 157 -5.65 -0.25 27.11
C HIS A 157 -6.26 1.16 27.24
N GLU A 158 -6.01 2.04 26.27
CA GLU A 158 -6.46 3.45 26.34
C GLU A 158 -7.89 3.67 25.82
N THR A 159 -8.42 2.74 25.05
CA THR A 159 -9.70 2.90 24.36
C THR A 159 -10.72 1.87 24.84
N GLY A 160 -11.91 1.87 24.29
CA GLY A 160 -12.91 0.81 24.52
C GLY A 160 -12.82 -0.35 23.53
N ALA A 161 -11.79 -0.36 22.68
CA ALA A 161 -11.61 -1.41 21.66
C ALA A 161 -11.31 -2.77 22.30
N LYS A 162 -11.70 -3.83 21.59
CA LYS A 162 -11.47 -5.23 21.99
C LYS A 162 -10.65 -5.94 20.93
N GLU A 163 -10.06 -7.10 21.27
CA GLU A 163 -9.32 -7.92 20.29
C GLU A 163 -10.18 -8.28 19.08
N GLU A 164 -11.48 -8.53 19.29
CA GLU A 164 -12.41 -8.87 18.20
C GLU A 164 -12.57 -7.73 17.19
N ASP A 165 -12.38 -6.46 17.59
CA ASP A 165 -12.41 -5.33 16.67
C ASP A 165 -11.20 -5.38 15.72
N LEU A 166 -10.03 -5.83 16.20
CA LEU A 166 -8.86 -6.08 15.36
C LEU A 166 -9.14 -7.24 14.38
N HIS A 167 -9.66 -8.35 14.89
CA HIS A 167 -9.96 -9.54 14.09
C HIS A 167 -11.00 -9.27 13.00
N ALA A 168 -11.99 -8.41 13.27
CA ALA A 168 -13.01 -8.03 12.30
C ALA A 168 -12.43 -7.39 11.03
N ILE A 169 -11.33 -6.64 11.15
CA ILE A 169 -10.60 -6.08 10.02
C ILE A 169 -10.03 -7.21 9.14
N GLY A 170 -9.40 -8.21 9.78
CA GLY A 170 -8.90 -9.37 9.07
C GLY A 170 -10.00 -10.11 8.31
N ILE A 171 -11.17 -10.33 8.95
CA ILE A 171 -12.33 -10.97 8.31
C ILE A 171 -12.81 -10.16 7.12
N LYS A 172 -12.98 -8.83 7.29
CA LYS A 172 -13.40 -7.92 6.20
C LYS A 172 -12.43 -7.97 5.02
N ASN A 173 -11.12 -7.89 5.27
CA ASN A 173 -10.12 -7.87 4.21
C ASN A 173 -10.03 -9.22 3.48
N HIS A 174 -10.14 -10.35 4.18
CA HIS A 174 -10.26 -11.66 3.55
C HIS A 174 -11.53 -11.76 2.68
N LYS A 175 -12.66 -11.25 3.16
CA LYS A 175 -13.90 -11.23 2.37
C LYS A 175 -13.75 -10.38 1.11
N ASN A 176 -13.13 -9.20 1.21
CA ASN A 176 -12.86 -8.34 0.05
C ASN A 176 -11.93 -9.03 -0.96
N ALA A 177 -10.92 -9.76 -0.49
CA ALA A 177 -9.96 -10.46 -1.34
C ALA A 177 -10.58 -11.60 -2.17
N MET A 178 -11.73 -12.17 -1.75
CA MET A 178 -12.41 -13.24 -2.50
C MET A 178 -12.69 -12.90 -3.96
N LEU A 179 -12.88 -11.61 -4.27
CA LEU A 179 -13.15 -11.11 -5.62
C LEU A 179 -11.92 -10.56 -6.33
N ASN A 180 -10.73 -10.71 -5.75
CA ASN A 180 -9.48 -10.22 -6.31
C ASN A 180 -8.57 -11.38 -6.73
N GLU A 181 -8.51 -11.68 -8.02
CA GLU A 181 -7.69 -12.77 -8.58
C GLU A 181 -6.19 -12.61 -8.33
N LYS A 182 -5.74 -11.37 -8.10
CA LYS A 182 -4.33 -11.06 -7.77
C LYS A 182 -4.01 -11.24 -6.28
N ALA A 183 -5.03 -11.52 -5.43
CA ALA A 183 -4.82 -11.71 -3.99
C ALA A 183 -4.23 -13.09 -3.68
N MET A 184 -3.33 -13.11 -2.69
CA MET A 184 -2.72 -14.33 -2.15
C MET A 184 -3.77 -15.23 -1.51
N PHE A 185 -4.62 -14.67 -0.64
CA PHE A 185 -5.65 -15.41 0.06
C PHE A 185 -7.03 -15.12 -0.51
N GLN A 186 -7.61 -16.14 -1.13
CA GLN A 186 -9.00 -16.16 -1.61
C GLN A 186 -9.82 -17.11 -0.73
N LYS A 187 -9.83 -16.84 0.58
CA LYS A 187 -10.50 -17.69 1.58
C LYS A 187 -11.14 -16.83 2.65
N GLU A 188 -12.41 -17.09 2.92
CA GLU A 188 -13.12 -16.51 4.05
C GLU A 188 -12.58 -17.05 5.38
N ILE A 189 -12.50 -16.18 6.37
CA ILE A 189 -12.13 -16.51 7.75
C ILE A 189 -13.20 -15.96 8.71
N THR A 190 -13.23 -16.49 9.92
CA THR A 190 -14.17 -16.12 10.98
C THR A 190 -13.41 -15.83 12.26
N LEU A 191 -14.06 -15.27 13.28
CA LEU A 191 -13.44 -15.05 14.61
C LEU A 191 -12.78 -16.33 15.17
N LYS A 192 -13.34 -17.50 14.91
CA LYS A 192 -12.82 -18.80 15.39
C LYS A 192 -11.45 -19.16 14.80
N ASN A 193 -11.06 -18.56 13.68
CA ASN A 193 -9.77 -18.79 13.03
C ASN A 193 -8.62 -18.02 13.68
N PHE A 194 -8.91 -17.00 14.50
CA PHE A 194 -7.88 -16.21 15.18
C PHE A 194 -7.35 -16.97 16.41
N THR A 195 -6.48 -17.94 16.14
CA THR A 195 -5.79 -18.78 17.12
C THR A 195 -4.30 -18.57 17.03
N GLY A 196 -3.56 -18.93 18.08
CA GLY A 196 -2.09 -18.86 18.07
C GLY A 196 -1.56 -17.42 18.11
N ASN A 197 -1.02 -17.02 19.26
CA ASN A 197 -0.37 -15.72 19.42
C ASN A 197 0.96 -15.68 18.66
N ILE A 198 1.15 -14.66 17.83
CA ILE A 198 2.48 -14.33 17.28
C ILE A 198 3.19 -13.37 18.24
N SER A 199 2.49 -12.34 18.68
CA SER A 199 2.92 -11.41 19.73
C SER A 199 1.68 -10.80 20.36
N SER A 200 1.35 -11.19 21.60
CA SER A 200 0.08 -10.76 22.26
C SER A 200 -0.08 -9.25 22.24
N PRO A 201 -1.27 -8.72 21.89
CA PRO A 201 -2.54 -9.43 21.62
C PRO A 201 -2.71 -9.96 20.18
N LEU A 202 -1.74 -9.71 19.27
CA LEU A 202 -1.87 -10.06 17.85
C LEU A 202 -1.76 -11.58 17.63
N LYS A 203 -2.72 -12.12 16.88
CA LYS A 203 -2.75 -13.48 16.37
C LYS A 203 -2.09 -13.56 14.98
N LEU A 204 -1.84 -14.77 14.48
CA LEU A 204 -1.28 -14.96 13.13
C LEU A 204 -2.13 -14.27 12.06
N LEU A 205 -3.44 -14.36 12.14
CA LEU A 205 -4.35 -13.74 11.18
C LEU A 205 -4.53 -12.23 11.36
N ASP A 206 -3.92 -11.62 12.36
CA ASP A 206 -3.80 -10.16 12.45
C ASP A 206 -2.61 -9.61 11.67
N CYS A 207 -1.71 -10.48 11.20
CA CYS A 207 -0.51 -10.12 10.46
C CYS A 207 -0.72 -10.29 8.95
N SER A 208 -0.16 -9.41 8.12
CA SER A 208 -0.06 -9.65 6.68
C SER A 208 0.92 -10.80 6.40
N PRO A 209 0.70 -11.59 5.33
CA PRO A 209 1.63 -12.65 4.95
C PRO A 209 2.91 -12.08 4.33
N ILE A 210 4.00 -12.79 4.50
CA ILE A 210 5.19 -12.64 3.66
C ILE A 210 4.82 -13.08 2.25
N SER A 211 5.12 -12.28 1.25
CA SER A 211 4.73 -12.57 -0.13
C SER A 211 5.65 -11.91 -1.15
N ASP A 212 5.73 -12.52 -2.30
CA ASP A 212 6.40 -12.02 -3.49
C ASP A 212 5.42 -11.25 -4.37
N GLY A 213 5.93 -10.33 -5.17
CA GLY A 213 5.14 -9.67 -6.20
C GLY A 213 5.76 -8.39 -6.73
N SER A 214 5.19 -7.95 -7.83
CA SER A 214 5.56 -6.71 -8.52
C SER A 214 4.33 -5.94 -8.95
N ALA A 215 4.46 -4.61 -8.99
CA ALA A 215 3.43 -3.67 -9.39
C ALA A 215 4.06 -2.54 -10.21
N SER A 216 3.44 -2.19 -11.32
CA SER A 216 3.93 -1.21 -12.29
C SER A 216 2.84 -0.23 -12.68
N ILE A 217 3.19 1.04 -12.82
CA ILE A 217 2.35 2.06 -13.45
C ILE A 217 3.13 2.86 -14.49
N ILE A 218 2.41 3.30 -15.50
CA ILE A 218 2.89 4.24 -16.51
C ILE A 218 2.20 5.58 -16.25
N ALA A 219 2.98 6.64 -16.15
CA ALA A 219 2.47 7.97 -15.85
C ALA A 219 3.03 9.03 -16.81
N THR A 220 2.22 10.04 -17.07
CA THR A 220 2.57 11.21 -17.90
C THR A 220 1.79 12.45 -17.48
N THR A 221 1.83 13.53 -18.23
CA THR A 221 0.96 14.69 -18.00
C THR A 221 -0.47 14.41 -18.46
N GLU A 222 -1.46 15.06 -17.84
CA GLU A 222 -2.86 14.94 -18.29
C GLU A 222 -3.03 15.40 -19.75
N LYS A 223 -2.29 16.45 -20.13
CA LYS A 223 -2.30 16.96 -21.51
C LYS A 223 -1.85 15.90 -22.50
N TYR A 224 -0.71 15.24 -22.22
CA TYR A 224 -0.16 14.24 -23.12
C TYR A 224 -0.99 12.95 -23.17
N ALA A 225 -1.60 12.54 -22.04
CA ALA A 225 -2.54 11.43 -22.02
C ALA A 225 -3.76 11.66 -22.93
N LYS A 226 -4.27 12.91 -22.99
CA LYS A 226 -5.34 13.29 -23.93
C LYS A 226 -4.88 13.25 -25.39
N GLU A 227 -3.66 13.69 -25.67
CA GLU A 227 -3.05 13.63 -27.03
C GLU A 227 -2.87 12.17 -27.47
N LEU A 228 -2.49 11.27 -26.56
CA LEU A 228 -2.38 9.83 -26.84
C LEU A 228 -3.75 9.14 -27.01
N GLY A 229 -4.84 9.77 -26.60
CA GLY A 229 -6.19 9.21 -26.70
C GLY A 229 -6.44 8.00 -25.79
N VAL A 230 -5.70 7.88 -24.68
CA VAL A 230 -5.80 6.76 -23.73
C VAL A 230 -6.64 7.12 -22.51
N ASP A 231 -7.31 6.12 -21.93
CA ASP A 231 -7.96 6.29 -20.62
C ASP A 231 -6.94 6.54 -19.52
N TYR A 232 -7.24 7.43 -18.59
CA TYR A 232 -6.35 7.74 -17.48
C TYR A 232 -7.12 8.09 -16.20
N VAL A 233 -6.39 8.01 -15.08
CA VAL A 233 -6.80 8.53 -13.78
C VAL A 233 -5.81 9.62 -13.37
N LYS A 234 -6.33 10.71 -12.81
CA LYS A 234 -5.48 11.79 -12.30
C LYS A 234 -4.97 11.44 -10.91
N LEU A 235 -3.66 11.48 -10.74
CA LEU A 235 -3.02 11.64 -9.44
C LEU A 235 -3.03 13.15 -9.14
N GLU A 236 -3.98 13.58 -8.30
CA GLU A 236 -4.18 15.00 -7.99
C GLU A 236 -3.05 15.55 -7.12
N ASP A 237 -2.65 14.76 -6.11
CA ASP A 237 -1.50 15.08 -5.24
C ASP A 237 -0.97 13.81 -4.57
N ILE A 238 0.30 13.87 -4.22
CA ILE A 238 1.00 12.89 -3.39
C ILE A 238 1.99 13.60 -2.48
N GLU A 239 1.97 13.31 -1.18
CA GLU A 239 2.91 13.85 -0.21
C GLU A 239 3.67 12.74 0.51
N VAL A 240 4.92 13.03 0.84
CA VAL A 240 5.82 12.15 1.61
C VAL A 240 6.22 12.89 2.88
N VAL A 241 6.03 12.25 4.02
CA VAL A 241 6.47 12.77 5.32
C VAL A 241 7.23 11.69 6.08
N THR A 242 8.33 12.08 6.70
CA THR A 242 9.10 11.21 7.59
C THR A 242 8.94 11.64 9.05
N SER A 243 9.07 10.70 9.96
CA SER A 243 9.04 10.91 11.40
C SER A 243 10.02 9.97 12.10
N SER A 244 9.96 9.88 13.43
CA SER A 244 10.85 8.96 14.17
C SER A 244 10.63 7.50 13.77
N ILE A 245 11.70 6.81 13.45
CA ILE A 245 11.71 5.36 13.20
C ILE A 245 11.45 4.58 14.51
N SER A 246 11.98 5.05 15.64
CA SER A 246 11.84 4.37 16.94
C SER A 246 10.50 4.70 17.61
N LEU A 247 9.80 3.67 18.09
CA LEU A 247 8.58 3.83 18.90
C LEU A 247 8.86 4.59 20.20
N ALA A 248 10.01 4.35 20.85
CA ALA A 248 10.37 5.00 22.12
C ALA A 248 10.54 6.53 22.01
N LYS A 249 10.80 7.05 20.80
CA LYS A 249 10.95 8.49 20.55
C LYS A 249 9.65 9.18 20.13
N ARG A 250 8.54 8.47 20.01
CA ARG A 250 7.24 9.07 19.68
C ARG A 250 6.65 9.79 20.89
N LYS A 251 6.09 10.97 20.67
CA LYS A 251 5.37 11.72 21.71
C LYS A 251 4.08 11.00 22.12
N ASP A 252 3.42 10.36 21.16
CA ASP A 252 2.21 9.58 21.35
C ASP A 252 2.32 8.31 20.47
N LEU A 253 2.27 7.14 21.11
CA LEU A 253 2.41 5.86 20.40
C LEU A 253 1.27 5.59 19.42
N LEU A 254 0.08 6.10 19.68
CA LEU A 254 -1.12 5.88 18.89
C LEU A 254 -1.26 6.86 17.72
N VAL A 255 -0.42 7.90 17.65
CA VAL A 255 -0.44 8.85 16.54
C VAL A 255 0.61 8.44 15.51
N MET A 256 0.16 8.09 14.31
CA MET A 256 1.02 7.90 13.15
C MET A 256 1.36 9.26 12.54
N ASP A 257 2.32 9.97 13.16
CA ASP A 257 2.61 11.40 12.88
C ASP A 257 2.91 11.67 11.40
N SER A 258 3.75 10.83 10.78
CA SER A 258 4.07 10.96 9.34
C SER A 258 2.81 10.85 8.46
N ALA A 259 1.95 9.86 8.76
CA ALA A 259 0.73 9.61 8.01
C ALA A 259 -0.30 10.74 8.19
N LYS A 260 -0.50 11.18 9.42
CA LYS A 260 -1.38 12.30 9.75
C LYS A 260 -0.95 13.58 9.04
N ARG A 261 0.32 13.93 9.12
CA ARG A 261 0.85 15.14 8.46
C ARG A 261 0.77 15.05 6.94
N ALA A 262 1.06 13.88 6.35
CA ALA A 262 0.94 13.69 4.91
C ALA A 262 -0.51 13.90 4.44
N SER A 263 -1.50 13.33 5.13
CA SER A 263 -2.91 13.51 4.79
C SER A 263 -3.38 14.96 4.98
N GLU A 264 -3.02 15.61 6.07
CA GLU A 264 -3.36 17.02 6.35
C GLU A 264 -2.81 17.96 5.27
N ILE A 265 -1.57 17.74 4.80
CA ILE A 265 -0.95 18.54 3.75
C ILE A 265 -1.71 18.38 2.42
N VAL A 266 -2.00 17.16 2.01
CA VAL A 266 -2.70 16.86 0.76
C VAL A 266 -4.13 17.40 0.81
N TYR A 267 -4.87 17.16 1.89
CA TYR A 267 -6.22 17.69 2.06
C TYR A 267 -6.23 19.23 1.97
N LYS A 268 -5.29 19.89 2.64
CA LYS A 268 -5.18 21.35 2.58
C LYS A 268 -4.91 21.87 1.17
N ARG A 269 -3.98 21.23 0.42
CA ARG A 269 -3.65 21.62 -0.96
C ARG A 269 -4.82 21.47 -1.92
N LEU A 270 -5.60 20.39 -1.75
CA LEU A 270 -6.74 20.06 -2.61
C LEU A 270 -8.07 20.65 -2.13
N ASN A 271 -8.07 21.36 -1.00
CA ASN A 271 -9.29 21.84 -0.32
C ASN A 271 -10.31 20.71 -0.09
N LEU A 272 -9.81 19.59 0.42
CA LEU A 272 -10.58 18.39 0.74
C LEU A 272 -10.54 18.07 2.23
N THR A 273 -11.39 17.13 2.62
CA THR A 273 -11.42 16.51 3.94
C THR A 273 -11.62 14.99 3.78
N ALA A 274 -11.47 14.23 4.84
CA ALA A 274 -11.77 12.80 4.84
C ALA A 274 -13.23 12.49 4.39
N LYS A 275 -14.16 13.45 4.53
CA LYS A 275 -15.54 13.29 4.09
C LYS A 275 -15.71 13.25 2.57
N ASP A 276 -14.73 13.69 1.82
CA ASP A 276 -14.76 13.72 0.37
C ASP A 276 -14.23 12.44 -0.27
N ILE A 277 -13.58 11.56 0.52
CA ILE A 277 -12.97 10.31 0.05
C ILE A 277 -13.98 9.16 0.10
N ASP A 278 -14.24 8.53 -1.05
CA ASP A 278 -15.16 7.38 -1.17
C ASP A 278 -14.46 6.04 -0.92
N LEU A 279 -13.19 5.95 -1.36
CA LEU A 279 -12.35 4.77 -1.31
C LEU A 279 -10.97 5.11 -0.76
N ILE A 280 -10.43 4.25 0.11
CA ILE A 280 -9.03 4.35 0.51
C ILE A 280 -8.38 2.97 0.61
N GLU A 281 -7.19 2.82 0.01
CA GLU A 281 -6.29 1.71 0.29
C GLU A 281 -5.35 2.12 1.44
N LEU A 282 -5.48 1.43 2.57
CA LEU A 282 -4.73 1.67 3.80
C LEU A 282 -3.62 0.65 3.96
N HIS A 283 -2.61 0.99 4.74
CA HIS A 283 -1.50 0.11 5.06
C HIS A 283 -1.82 -0.79 6.26
N ASP A 284 -2.52 -1.87 6.01
CA ASP A 284 -2.96 -2.85 7.01
C ASP A 284 -1.98 -4.04 7.16
N CYS A 285 -0.68 -3.74 7.24
CA CYS A 285 0.33 -4.77 7.49
C CYS A 285 0.06 -5.57 8.78
N PHE A 286 -0.65 -4.96 9.73
CA PHE A 286 -1.30 -5.56 10.88
C PHE A 286 -2.68 -4.95 11.03
N THR A 287 -3.64 -5.71 11.57
CA THR A 287 -5.02 -5.22 11.71
C THR A 287 -5.13 -3.94 12.54
N ILE A 288 -4.35 -3.81 13.62
CA ILE A 288 -4.28 -2.55 14.38
C ILE A 288 -3.85 -1.36 13.53
N ASN A 289 -2.99 -1.57 12.52
CA ASN A 289 -2.51 -0.47 11.70
C ASN A 289 -3.59 0.08 10.76
N GLU A 290 -4.59 -0.70 10.36
CA GLU A 290 -5.74 -0.16 9.63
C GLU A 290 -6.49 0.86 10.49
N ILE A 291 -6.69 0.58 11.79
CA ILE A 291 -7.32 1.51 12.73
C ILE A 291 -6.50 2.81 12.86
N LEU A 292 -5.20 2.67 13.09
CA LEU A 292 -4.31 3.84 13.24
C LEU A 292 -4.23 4.67 11.94
N CYS A 293 -4.29 4.02 10.79
CA CYS A 293 -4.35 4.69 9.49
C CYS A 293 -5.68 5.40 9.24
N LEU A 294 -6.82 4.83 9.66
CA LEU A 294 -8.13 5.50 9.61
C LEU A 294 -8.12 6.79 10.45
N GLU A 295 -7.51 6.75 11.63
CA GLU A 295 -7.35 7.94 12.48
C GLU A 295 -6.40 8.97 11.84
N ALA A 296 -5.26 8.53 11.32
CA ALA A 296 -4.27 9.40 10.70
C ALA A 296 -4.80 10.05 9.41
N ALA A 297 -5.63 9.36 8.65
CA ALA A 297 -6.29 9.89 7.45
C ALA A 297 -7.55 10.73 7.76
N GLY A 298 -7.89 10.95 9.04
CA GLY A 298 -8.95 11.86 9.46
C GLY A 298 -10.37 11.28 9.42
N PHE A 299 -10.52 9.95 9.28
CA PHE A 299 -11.82 9.29 9.32
C PHE A 299 -12.32 9.10 10.76
N ALA A 300 -11.43 9.12 11.74
CA ALA A 300 -11.77 9.08 13.15
C ALA A 300 -10.81 9.96 13.95
N LYS A 301 -11.20 10.35 15.17
CA LYS A 301 -10.28 10.99 16.09
C LYS A 301 -9.34 9.95 16.70
N ARG A 302 -8.22 10.42 17.26
CA ARG A 302 -7.29 9.59 17.99
C ARG A 302 -8.00 8.74 19.04
N GLY A 303 -7.82 7.42 18.99
CA GLY A 303 -8.44 6.45 19.90
C GLY A 303 -9.92 6.13 19.61
N GLU A 304 -10.45 6.60 18.48
CA GLU A 304 -11.84 6.36 18.09
C GLU A 304 -12.00 5.54 16.80
N GLY A 305 -10.90 5.16 16.15
CA GLY A 305 -10.94 4.42 14.89
C GLY A 305 -11.64 3.07 14.99
N TYR A 306 -11.58 2.41 16.16
CA TYR A 306 -12.31 1.17 16.40
C TYR A 306 -13.83 1.32 16.27
N LYS A 307 -14.40 2.52 16.50
CA LYS A 307 -15.84 2.79 16.33
C LYS A 307 -16.30 2.62 14.89
N LEU A 308 -15.41 2.89 13.92
CA LEU A 308 -15.70 2.57 12.52
C LEU A 308 -15.77 1.05 12.31
N VAL A 309 -14.89 0.31 12.95
CA VAL A 309 -14.89 -1.16 12.87
C VAL A 309 -16.14 -1.74 13.52
N GLU A 310 -16.66 -1.12 14.59
CA GLU A 310 -17.92 -1.53 15.23
C GLU A 310 -19.12 -1.46 14.29
N SER A 311 -19.09 -0.65 13.21
CA SER A 311 -20.13 -0.66 12.17
C SER A 311 -20.23 -1.99 11.43
N LEU A 312 -19.22 -2.84 11.54
CA LEU A 312 -19.21 -4.19 10.98
C LEU A 312 -19.92 -5.23 11.86
N LYS A 313 -20.34 -4.88 13.07
CA LYS A 313 -21.07 -5.80 13.96
C LYS A 313 -22.42 -6.23 13.36
N PRO A 314 -22.90 -7.46 13.62
CA PRO A 314 -22.17 -8.53 14.29
C PRO A 314 -21.08 -9.11 13.39
N TYR A 315 -19.88 -9.35 13.94
CA TYR A 315 -18.71 -9.74 13.17
C TYR A 315 -18.84 -11.14 12.52
N ASP A 316 -19.60 -12.03 13.12
CA ASP A 316 -19.88 -13.35 12.54
C ASP A 316 -20.73 -13.27 11.24
N ASP A 317 -21.36 -12.14 10.97
CA ASP A 317 -22.15 -11.90 9.76
C ASP A 317 -21.37 -11.19 8.65
N ILE A 318 -20.10 -10.83 8.86
CA ILE A 318 -19.29 -10.14 7.83
C ILE A 318 -19.27 -10.96 6.54
N ASN A 319 -19.07 -12.28 6.61
CA ASN A 319 -19.02 -13.14 5.43
C ASN A 319 -20.36 -13.29 4.70
N LYS A 320 -21.48 -12.93 5.32
CA LYS A 320 -22.81 -12.91 4.69
C LYS A 320 -23.07 -11.63 3.90
N ARG A 321 -22.24 -10.60 4.08
CA ARG A 321 -22.41 -9.31 3.40
C ARG A 321 -21.84 -9.36 1.99
N GLU A 322 -22.37 -8.50 1.13
CA GLU A 322 -21.83 -8.28 -0.20
C GLU A 322 -20.49 -7.55 -0.13
N SER A 323 -19.51 -8.06 -0.87
CA SER A 323 -18.17 -7.47 -0.97
C SER A 323 -18.09 -6.53 -2.18
N PRO A 324 -17.32 -5.43 -2.08
CA PRO A 324 -16.49 -4.98 -0.97
C PRO A 324 -17.32 -4.41 0.20
N ILE A 325 -16.87 -4.72 1.42
CA ILE A 325 -17.56 -4.35 2.65
C ILE A 325 -17.14 -2.95 3.12
N PRO A 326 -18.06 -1.98 3.22
CA PRO A 326 -17.77 -0.63 3.70
C PRO A 326 -17.80 -0.54 5.21
N TYR A 327 -17.15 0.50 5.74
CA TYR A 327 -17.44 1.08 7.04
C TYR A 327 -18.57 2.12 6.93
N GLU A 328 -19.32 2.30 8.01
CA GLU A 328 -20.26 3.42 8.15
C GLU A 328 -19.50 4.64 8.68
N PHE A 329 -19.46 5.70 7.89
CA PHE A 329 -18.73 6.93 8.23
C PHE A 329 -19.59 8.16 7.99
N ASN A 330 -19.99 8.87 9.05
CA ASN A 330 -20.83 10.08 8.97
C ASN A 330 -22.10 9.90 8.11
N GLY A 331 -22.79 8.78 8.26
CA GLY A 331 -24.02 8.46 7.53
C GLY A 331 -23.83 8.07 6.07
N ARG A 332 -22.60 7.76 5.65
CA ARG A 332 -22.26 7.26 4.31
C ARG A 332 -21.33 6.04 4.38
N LYS A 333 -21.18 5.35 3.27
CA LYS A 333 -20.26 4.23 3.13
C LYS A 333 -18.84 4.75 2.84
N LEU A 334 -17.85 4.26 3.59
CA LEU A 334 -16.43 4.40 3.30
C LEU A 334 -15.87 3.03 2.95
N PHE A 335 -15.34 2.88 1.75
CA PHE A 335 -14.71 1.65 1.33
C PHE A 335 -13.20 1.71 1.63
N ALA A 336 -12.73 0.80 2.50
CA ALA A 336 -11.32 0.67 2.83
C ALA A 336 -10.82 -0.73 2.45
N ASN A 337 -9.67 -0.79 1.76
CA ASN A 337 -9.01 -2.03 1.37
C ASN A 337 -9.91 -2.96 0.54
N THR A 338 -10.49 -2.41 -0.53
CA THR A 338 -11.32 -3.18 -1.48
C THR A 338 -10.54 -4.28 -2.20
N SER A 339 -9.22 -4.12 -2.27
CA SER A 339 -8.31 -5.13 -2.84
C SER A 339 -8.16 -6.37 -1.97
N GLY A 340 -8.58 -6.31 -0.69
CA GLY A 340 -8.28 -7.26 0.38
C GLY A 340 -7.18 -6.77 1.32
N GLY A 341 -6.68 -5.54 1.08
CA GLY A 341 -5.59 -4.94 1.85
C GLY A 341 -4.29 -5.74 1.76
N LEU A 342 -3.29 -5.34 2.52
CA LEU A 342 -2.05 -6.09 2.66
C LEU A 342 -2.29 -7.43 3.37
N LYS A 343 -3.30 -7.45 4.26
CA LYS A 343 -3.64 -8.59 5.10
C LYS A 343 -4.05 -9.82 4.29
N ALA A 344 -4.83 -9.63 3.22
CA ALA A 344 -5.33 -10.76 2.43
C ALA A 344 -4.80 -10.79 1.00
N LYS A 345 -4.54 -9.62 0.38
CA LYS A 345 -3.94 -9.54 -0.95
C LYS A 345 -2.49 -9.99 -0.94
N GLY A 346 -1.75 -9.72 0.14
CA GLY A 346 -0.31 -9.93 0.24
C GLY A 346 0.46 -8.61 0.37
N HIS A 347 1.70 -8.70 0.87
CA HIS A 347 2.53 -7.54 1.20
C HIS A 347 3.97 -7.70 0.71
N PRO A 348 4.22 -7.79 -0.62
CA PRO A 348 5.57 -7.58 -1.14
C PRO A 348 5.96 -6.13 -0.83
N VAL A 349 6.88 -5.96 0.13
CA VAL A 349 7.06 -4.65 0.79
C VAL A 349 7.37 -3.53 -0.19
N GLY A 350 8.29 -3.75 -1.14
CA GLY A 350 8.63 -2.75 -2.15
C GLY A 350 7.53 -2.46 -3.17
N ALA A 351 6.61 -3.41 -3.44
CA ALA A 351 5.53 -3.26 -4.40
C ALA A 351 4.30 -2.52 -3.83
N THR A 352 4.14 -2.53 -2.51
CA THR A 352 2.87 -2.21 -1.83
C THR A 352 2.32 -0.83 -2.19
N GLY A 353 3.16 0.21 -2.21
CA GLY A 353 2.70 1.56 -2.50
C GLY A 353 2.07 1.70 -3.89
N VAL A 354 2.74 1.20 -4.93
CA VAL A 354 2.21 1.18 -6.30
C VAL A 354 0.98 0.27 -6.40
N ALA A 355 0.96 -0.88 -5.73
CA ALA A 355 -0.19 -1.79 -5.72
C ALA A 355 -1.46 -1.15 -5.12
N GLN A 356 -1.33 -0.28 -4.11
CA GLN A 356 -2.44 0.51 -3.58
C GLN A 356 -2.95 1.53 -4.61
N ILE A 357 -2.04 2.23 -5.28
CA ILE A 357 -2.40 3.17 -6.36
C ILE A 357 -3.10 2.46 -7.53
N ILE A 358 -2.65 1.27 -7.92
CA ILE A 358 -3.28 0.45 -8.97
C ILE A 358 -4.72 0.09 -8.60
N GLU A 359 -4.96 -0.33 -7.36
CA GLU A 359 -6.33 -0.63 -6.92
C GLU A 359 -7.23 0.59 -7.04
N VAL A 360 -6.79 1.74 -6.49
CA VAL A 360 -7.57 2.99 -6.57
C VAL A 360 -7.81 3.39 -8.03
N THR A 361 -6.77 3.30 -8.88
CA THR A 361 -6.88 3.60 -10.32
C THR A 361 -7.91 2.71 -11.01
N ASN A 362 -7.84 1.40 -10.79
CA ASN A 362 -8.76 0.44 -11.42
C ASN A 362 -10.21 0.60 -10.92
N GLN A 363 -10.42 0.95 -9.66
CA GLN A 363 -11.73 1.29 -9.12
C GLN A 363 -12.32 2.54 -9.79
N LEU A 364 -11.53 3.59 -9.97
CA LEU A 364 -11.93 4.82 -10.65
C LEU A 364 -12.23 4.60 -12.14
N LEU A 365 -11.50 3.66 -12.79
CA LEU A 365 -11.73 3.28 -14.20
C LEU A 365 -12.90 2.28 -14.38
N GLY A 366 -13.46 1.72 -13.30
CA GLY A 366 -14.50 0.68 -13.38
C GLY A 366 -13.93 -0.70 -13.79
N LYS A 367 -12.63 -0.93 -13.62
CA LYS A 367 -11.92 -2.14 -14.07
C LYS A 367 -11.79 -3.23 -12.99
N CYS A 368 -12.47 -3.08 -11.85
CA CYS A 368 -12.39 -4.03 -10.73
C CYS A 368 -13.45 -5.16 -10.77
N GLY A 369 -14.16 -5.32 -11.89
CA GLY A 369 -15.18 -6.37 -12.05
C GLY A 369 -16.25 -6.31 -10.96
N LYS A 370 -16.60 -7.45 -10.35
CA LYS A 370 -17.67 -7.53 -9.33
C LYS A 370 -17.39 -6.74 -8.05
N ARG A 371 -16.13 -6.40 -7.76
CA ARG A 371 -15.74 -5.61 -6.58
C ARG A 371 -15.68 -4.10 -6.85
N ASN A 372 -16.10 -3.65 -8.03
CA ASN A 372 -16.09 -2.24 -8.39
C ASN A 372 -17.17 -1.46 -7.65
N ILE A 373 -16.80 -0.34 -7.01
CA ILE A 373 -17.71 0.49 -6.22
C ILE A 373 -18.04 1.84 -6.89
N ASN A 374 -17.42 2.12 -8.06
CA ASN A 374 -17.57 3.36 -8.82
C ASN A 374 -17.31 4.63 -7.96
N PRO A 375 -16.15 4.75 -7.32
CA PRO A 375 -15.83 5.90 -6.48
C PRO A 375 -15.61 7.14 -7.34
N LYS A 376 -15.82 8.34 -6.77
CA LYS A 376 -15.47 9.62 -7.40
C LYS A 376 -14.07 10.06 -7.02
N ILE A 377 -13.71 9.86 -5.76
CA ILE A 377 -12.40 10.22 -5.20
C ILE A 377 -11.87 9.03 -4.44
N GLY A 378 -10.68 8.61 -4.81
CA GLY A 378 -9.94 7.57 -4.10
C GLY A 378 -8.65 8.09 -3.49
N ALA A 379 -8.22 7.45 -2.42
CA ALA A 379 -6.95 7.76 -1.75
C ALA A 379 -6.12 6.51 -1.48
N ALA A 380 -4.83 6.69 -1.26
CA ALA A 380 -3.93 5.63 -0.78
C ALA A 380 -3.04 6.17 0.32
N LEU A 381 -2.95 5.46 1.43
CA LEU A 381 -2.04 5.72 2.54
C LEU A 381 -1.07 4.56 2.69
N ASN A 382 0.19 4.80 2.36
CA ASN A 382 1.25 3.81 2.45
C ASN A 382 2.24 4.19 3.55
N ILE A 383 2.73 3.19 4.30
CA ILE A 383 3.60 3.40 5.46
C ILE A 383 4.85 2.53 5.34
N GLY A 384 6.00 3.10 5.66
CA GLY A 384 7.28 2.40 5.82
C GLY A 384 7.60 2.15 7.28
N GLY A 385 7.95 0.91 7.60
CA GLY A 385 8.24 0.46 8.96
C GLY A 385 7.04 0.61 9.89
N THR A 386 7.27 1.07 11.10
CA THR A 386 6.18 1.38 12.06
C THR A 386 5.61 2.80 11.91
N GLY A 387 5.86 3.49 10.79
CA GLY A 387 5.42 4.88 10.55
C GLY A 387 6.59 5.87 10.50
N GLY A 388 7.82 5.37 10.26
CA GLY A 388 8.99 6.22 10.03
C GLY A 388 8.85 7.05 8.76
N THR A 389 8.18 6.52 7.75
CA THR A 389 7.81 7.20 6.51
C THR A 389 6.34 6.95 6.20
N ALA A 390 5.64 7.93 5.67
CA ALA A 390 4.32 7.75 5.10
C ALA A 390 4.13 8.56 3.83
N THR A 391 3.31 8.02 2.92
CA THR A 391 2.82 8.75 1.74
C THR A 391 1.31 8.77 1.76
N PHE A 392 0.73 9.89 1.39
CA PHE A 392 -0.71 10.02 1.17
C PHE A 392 -0.97 10.55 -0.24
N SER A 393 -1.80 9.87 -0.98
CA SER A 393 -2.12 10.18 -2.37
C SER A 393 -3.63 10.30 -2.56
N VAL A 394 -4.06 11.23 -3.44
CA VAL A 394 -5.46 11.40 -3.83
C VAL A 394 -5.57 11.29 -5.35
N LEU A 395 -6.54 10.52 -5.81
CA LEU A 395 -6.79 10.23 -7.22
C LEU A 395 -8.26 10.52 -7.59
N ARG A 396 -8.45 10.95 -8.85
CA ARG A 396 -9.77 11.17 -9.47
C ARG A 396 -9.75 10.73 -10.94
N ARG A 397 -10.95 10.41 -11.44
CA ARG A 397 -11.14 10.23 -12.87
C ARG A 397 -11.51 11.55 -13.55
#